data_7876bc622488370b922a7ea95dcec26b
#
_entry.id   7876bc622488370b922a7ea95dcec26b
#
_cell.length_a   1.000
_cell.length_b   1.000
_cell.length_c   1.000
_cell.angle_alpha   90.00
_cell.angle_beta   90.00
_cell.angle_gamma   90.00
#
_symmetry.space_group_name_H-M   'P 1'
#
loop_
_entity.id
_entity.type
_entity.pdbx_description
1 polymer ?
#
loop_
_entity_poly.entity_id
_entity_poly.type
_entity_poly.pdbx_seq_one_letter_code
_entity_poly.pdbx_strand_id
1 'polypeptide(L)'
;MRLEDYRSYYNVVLPIYHKIIIPQTRGEGWRIMEQLANDFRYNPLTWFVGNAVKTKDYYTHDEVIIYGEPGSGKTSYVIQSMLHVFEDVKEVRRRVIFDVEDLKRLLEDIRDGQRYEVVLFDDPSAVGLSSTWNMRSSAEKRRMLELFDAFVYVKDFISLVIFTVPRLIGVAKFFRDIATWRVQVKKDGKVIFTRREVASTRLGTLKEVDTPVMFYYIKDVRMPNEIWNEMMDKRKRITAEKIARFDSGDV
;
A
#
# COMPACT_ATOMS: atom_id res chain seq x y z
N MET A 1 -9.47 5.64 -18.05
CA MET A 1 -9.25 4.34 -18.75
C MET A 1 -10.59 3.63 -18.84
N ARG A 2 -11.10 3.31 -20.05
CA ARG A 2 -12.43 2.69 -20.23
C ARG A 2 -12.40 1.23 -19.79
N LEU A 3 -13.55 0.69 -19.37
CA LEU A 3 -13.71 -0.72 -18.94
C LEU A 3 -13.20 -1.73 -20.00
N GLU A 4 -13.23 -1.36 -21.28
CA GLU A 4 -12.74 -2.15 -22.42
C GLU A 4 -11.21 -2.26 -22.44
N ASP A 5 -10.49 -1.25 -21.92
CA ASP A 5 -9.03 -1.24 -21.85
C ASP A 5 -8.50 -2.27 -20.84
N TYR A 6 -9.29 -2.62 -19.80
CA TYR A 6 -8.92 -3.65 -18.84
C TYR A 6 -9.08 -5.09 -19.37
N ARG A 7 -9.99 -5.33 -20.33
CA ARG A 7 -10.02 -6.64 -21.03
C ARG A 7 -8.78 -6.84 -21.88
N SER A 8 -8.28 -5.78 -22.51
CA SER A 8 -7.01 -5.81 -23.25
C SER A 8 -5.83 -6.03 -22.28
N TYR A 9 -5.90 -5.49 -21.06
CA TYR A 9 -4.89 -5.69 -20.02
C TYR A 9 -4.72 -7.18 -19.68
N TYR A 10 -5.82 -7.92 -19.43
CA TYR A 10 -5.76 -9.38 -19.19
C TYR A 10 -5.17 -10.13 -20.39
N ASN A 11 -5.49 -9.73 -21.59
CA ASN A 11 -5.05 -10.43 -22.80
C ASN A 11 -3.61 -10.11 -23.21
N VAL A 12 -3.08 -8.94 -22.84
CA VAL A 12 -1.73 -8.50 -23.22
C VAL A 12 -0.75 -8.62 -22.06
N VAL A 13 -1.16 -8.26 -20.85
CA VAL A 13 -0.27 -8.21 -19.68
C VAL A 13 -0.09 -9.57 -19.05
N LEU A 14 -1.14 -10.39 -18.91
CA LEU A 14 -0.99 -11.75 -18.40
C LEU A 14 -0.04 -12.62 -19.26
N PRO A 15 -0.12 -12.62 -20.59
CA PRO A 15 0.86 -13.30 -21.43
C PRO A 15 2.27 -12.71 -21.32
N ILE A 16 2.41 -11.38 -21.16
CA ILE A 16 3.71 -10.74 -20.92
C ILE A 16 4.23 -11.16 -19.53
N TYR A 17 3.39 -11.15 -18.49
CA TYR A 17 3.76 -11.64 -17.17
C TYR A 17 4.10 -13.13 -17.17
N HIS A 18 3.35 -13.97 -17.87
CA HIS A 18 3.71 -15.37 -18.03
C HIS A 18 5.07 -15.56 -18.73
N LYS A 19 5.38 -14.75 -19.75
CA LYS A 19 6.70 -14.75 -20.40
C LYS A 19 7.80 -14.18 -19.51
N ILE A 20 7.49 -13.24 -18.62
CA ILE A 20 8.44 -12.60 -17.69
C ILE A 20 8.63 -13.46 -16.42
N ILE A 21 7.58 -14.12 -15.95
CA ILE A 21 7.61 -14.96 -14.74
C ILE A 21 8.25 -16.32 -15.03
N ILE A 22 8.21 -16.81 -16.28
CA ILE A 22 8.87 -18.03 -16.75
C ILE A 22 9.95 -17.65 -17.79
N PRO A 23 10.86 -16.72 -17.48
CA PRO A 23 11.92 -16.43 -18.40
C PRO A 23 12.92 -17.56 -18.38
N GLN A 24 13.43 -17.93 -19.53
CA GLN A 24 14.56 -18.86 -19.65
C GLN A 24 15.81 -18.30 -18.93
N THR A 25 15.87 -16.98 -18.73
CA THR A 25 16.85 -16.33 -17.84
C THR A 25 16.22 -15.14 -17.06
N ARG A 26 16.56 -15.02 -15.76
CA ARG A 26 16.15 -13.87 -14.92
C ARG A 26 16.54 -12.51 -15.53
N GLY A 27 17.62 -12.43 -16.29
CA GLY A 27 18.12 -11.19 -16.89
C GLY A 27 17.24 -10.65 -18.01
N GLU A 28 16.61 -11.52 -18.79
CA GLU A 28 15.74 -11.12 -19.90
C GLU A 28 14.43 -10.50 -19.42
N GLY A 29 13.81 -11.10 -18.40
CA GLY A 29 12.62 -10.55 -17.77
C GLY A 29 12.83 -9.14 -17.23
N TRP A 30 13.94 -8.88 -16.56
CA TRP A 30 14.27 -7.55 -16.06
C TRP A 30 14.49 -6.52 -17.17
N ARG A 31 15.12 -6.89 -18.31
CA ARG A 31 15.30 -5.99 -19.46
C ARG A 31 13.96 -5.55 -20.05
N ILE A 32 13.02 -6.48 -20.20
CA ILE A 32 11.67 -6.14 -20.71
C ILE A 32 10.97 -5.21 -19.72
N MET A 33 11.02 -5.49 -18.42
CA MET A 33 10.41 -4.63 -17.41
C MET A 33 11.06 -3.25 -17.34
N GLU A 34 12.36 -3.15 -17.59
CA GLU A 34 13.06 -1.86 -17.65
C GLU A 34 12.63 -1.03 -18.87
N GLN A 35 12.36 -1.67 -20.00
CA GLN A 35 11.79 -1.01 -21.19
C GLN A 35 10.36 -0.50 -20.95
N LEU A 36 9.61 -1.18 -20.07
CA LEU A 36 8.26 -0.80 -19.66
C LEU A 36 8.26 0.06 -18.38
N ALA A 37 9.41 0.53 -17.94
CA ALA A 37 9.54 1.32 -16.72
C ALA A 37 8.61 2.54 -16.74
N ASN A 38 7.87 2.76 -15.65
CA ASN A 38 6.90 3.83 -15.50
C ASN A 38 5.71 3.80 -16.48
N ASP A 39 5.55 2.76 -17.27
CA ASP A 39 4.31 2.59 -18.02
C ASP A 39 3.24 1.97 -17.10
N PHE A 40 2.50 2.84 -16.42
CA PHE A 40 1.52 2.44 -15.41
C PHE A 40 0.36 1.61 -15.98
N ARG A 41 0.20 1.51 -17.31
CA ARG A 41 -0.73 0.56 -17.94
C ARG A 41 -0.35 -0.89 -17.66
N TYR A 42 0.94 -1.17 -17.47
CA TYR A 42 1.50 -2.50 -17.19
C TYR A 42 1.89 -2.69 -15.72
N ASN A 43 1.60 -1.71 -14.87
CA ASN A 43 1.92 -1.77 -13.45
C ASN A 43 0.92 -2.66 -12.70
N PRO A 44 1.40 -3.71 -11.99
CA PRO A 44 0.52 -4.57 -11.20
C PRO A 44 -0.30 -3.83 -10.16
N LEU A 45 0.25 -2.80 -9.51
CA LEU A 45 -0.49 -2.03 -8.52
C LEU A 45 -1.64 -1.24 -9.15
N THR A 46 -1.46 -0.70 -10.36
CA THR A 46 -2.56 -0.07 -11.13
C THR A 46 -3.69 -1.06 -11.38
N TRP A 47 -3.35 -2.32 -11.64
CA TRP A 47 -4.35 -3.37 -11.77
C TRP A 47 -5.13 -3.61 -10.45
N PHE A 48 -4.45 -3.68 -9.30
CA PHE A 48 -5.13 -3.81 -8.00
C PHE A 48 -6.08 -2.64 -7.75
N VAL A 49 -5.62 -1.41 -7.97
CA VAL A 49 -6.43 -0.19 -7.83
C VAL A 49 -7.65 -0.24 -8.78
N GLY A 50 -7.42 -0.56 -10.05
CA GLY A 50 -8.50 -0.66 -11.05
C GLY A 50 -9.49 -1.77 -10.74
N ASN A 51 -9.03 -2.90 -10.19
CA ASN A 51 -9.91 -3.97 -9.76
C ASN A 51 -10.78 -3.54 -8.57
N ALA A 52 -10.20 -2.88 -7.58
CA ALA A 52 -10.92 -2.35 -6.42
C ALA A 52 -12.04 -1.38 -6.84
N VAL A 53 -11.78 -0.51 -7.84
CA VAL A 53 -12.79 0.38 -8.40
C VAL A 53 -13.95 -0.40 -9.06
N LYS A 54 -13.65 -1.49 -9.76
CA LYS A 54 -14.67 -2.33 -10.41
C LYS A 54 -15.50 -3.14 -9.42
N THR A 55 -14.87 -3.59 -8.34
CA THR A 55 -15.47 -4.53 -7.40
C THR A 55 -16.01 -3.88 -6.14
N LYS A 56 -16.03 -2.55 -6.07
CA LYS A 56 -16.45 -1.81 -4.87
C LYS A 56 -17.85 -2.20 -4.35
N ASP A 57 -18.72 -2.62 -5.23
CA ASP A 57 -20.10 -3.00 -4.88
C ASP A 57 -20.22 -4.48 -4.45
N TYR A 58 -19.13 -5.28 -4.60
CA TYR A 58 -19.14 -6.72 -4.29
C TYR A 58 -18.55 -7.07 -2.92
N TYR A 59 -18.30 -6.09 -2.06
CA TYR A 59 -17.73 -6.30 -0.72
C TYR A 59 -16.38 -7.05 -0.73
N THR A 60 -15.62 -6.91 -1.81
CA THR A 60 -14.26 -7.45 -1.87
C THR A 60 -13.32 -6.58 -1.05
N HIS A 61 -12.40 -7.21 -0.34
CA HIS A 61 -11.38 -6.50 0.43
C HIS A 61 -10.02 -7.15 0.21
N ASP A 62 -9.07 -6.35 -0.22
CA ASP A 62 -7.68 -6.75 -0.39
C ASP A 62 -6.76 -5.82 0.41
N GLU A 63 -5.63 -6.35 0.86
CA GLU A 63 -4.63 -5.60 1.61
C GLU A 63 -3.25 -5.80 1.02
N VAL A 64 -2.57 -4.69 0.80
CA VAL A 64 -1.24 -4.62 0.20
C VAL A 64 -0.29 -3.86 1.11
N ILE A 65 0.80 -4.49 1.52
CA ILE A 65 1.89 -3.80 2.24
C ILE A 65 3.03 -3.53 1.27
N ILE A 66 3.36 -2.26 1.09
CA ILE A 66 4.47 -1.79 0.27
C ILE A 66 5.61 -1.35 1.17
N TYR A 67 6.74 -2.03 1.10
CA TYR A 67 7.88 -1.78 1.95
C TYR A 67 9.17 -1.58 1.15
N GLY A 68 10.16 -0.96 1.78
CA GLY A 68 11.46 -0.69 1.18
C GLY A 68 12.15 0.47 1.88
N GLU A 69 13.41 0.69 1.59
CA GLU A 69 14.20 1.73 2.22
C GLU A 69 13.60 3.14 2.05
N PRO A 70 13.88 4.07 2.98
CA PRO A 70 13.53 5.47 2.78
C PRO A 70 14.10 6.00 1.46
N GLY A 71 13.31 6.78 0.73
CA GLY A 71 13.70 7.31 -0.58
C GLY A 71 13.61 6.33 -1.76
N SER A 72 13.10 5.11 -1.57
CA SER A 72 12.90 4.16 -2.68
C SER A 72 11.71 4.47 -3.59
N GLY A 73 10.94 5.53 -3.31
CA GLY A 73 9.80 5.95 -4.16
C GLY A 73 8.47 5.25 -3.88
N LYS A 74 8.31 4.52 -2.76
CA LYS A 74 7.08 3.78 -2.41
C LYS A 74 5.81 4.60 -2.53
N THR A 75 5.74 5.72 -1.82
CA THR A 75 4.56 6.58 -1.77
C THR A 75 4.26 7.18 -3.15
N SER A 76 5.29 7.66 -3.86
CA SER A 76 5.15 8.16 -5.24
C SER A 76 4.63 7.07 -6.18
N TYR A 77 5.10 5.84 -6.03
CA TYR A 77 4.66 4.69 -6.80
C TYR A 77 3.16 4.40 -6.62
N VAL A 78 2.69 4.38 -5.36
CA VAL A 78 1.25 4.18 -5.08
C VAL A 78 0.42 5.31 -5.65
N ILE A 79 0.80 6.56 -5.36
CA ILE A 79 0.05 7.74 -5.82
C ILE A 79 -0.03 7.78 -7.34
N GLN A 80 1.04 7.47 -8.06
CA GLN A 80 1.01 7.41 -9.52
C GLN A 80 0.12 6.27 -10.04
N SER A 81 0.11 5.11 -9.35
CA SER A 81 -0.80 4.02 -9.69
C SER A 81 -2.27 4.42 -9.51
N MET A 82 -2.57 5.15 -8.42
CA MET A 82 -3.91 5.68 -8.17
C MET A 82 -4.29 6.76 -9.20
N LEU A 83 -3.39 7.70 -9.50
CA LEU A 83 -3.61 8.74 -10.49
C LEU A 83 -3.90 8.17 -11.88
N HIS A 84 -3.24 7.09 -12.25
CA HIS A 84 -3.49 6.44 -13.53
C HIS A 84 -4.92 5.88 -13.64
N VAL A 85 -5.57 5.55 -12.51
CA VAL A 85 -6.94 5.02 -12.48
C VAL A 85 -7.99 6.11 -12.26
N PHE A 86 -7.74 7.02 -11.32
CA PHE A 86 -8.71 8.05 -10.94
C PHE A 86 -8.63 9.31 -11.82
N GLU A 87 -7.50 9.56 -12.46
CA GLU A 87 -7.24 10.70 -13.36
C GLU A 87 -7.45 12.09 -12.70
N ASP A 88 -7.66 12.13 -11.38
CA ASP A 88 -7.91 13.35 -10.60
C ASP A 88 -7.06 13.35 -9.32
N VAL A 89 -6.25 14.40 -9.18
CA VAL A 89 -5.36 14.60 -8.02
C VAL A 89 -6.14 14.74 -6.72
N LYS A 90 -7.31 15.42 -6.75
CA LYS A 90 -8.15 15.63 -5.57
C LYS A 90 -8.77 14.33 -5.10
N GLU A 91 -9.25 13.51 -6.04
CA GLU A 91 -9.80 12.19 -5.75
C GLU A 91 -8.72 11.25 -5.16
N VAL A 92 -7.50 11.30 -5.68
CA VAL A 92 -6.38 10.56 -5.11
C VAL A 92 -6.06 11.08 -3.70
N ARG A 93 -5.93 12.42 -3.53
CA ARG A 93 -5.60 13.02 -2.23
C ARG A 93 -6.60 12.65 -1.14
N ARG A 94 -7.88 12.62 -1.45
CA ARG A 94 -8.96 12.23 -0.51
C ARG A 94 -8.78 10.82 0.04
N ARG A 95 -8.13 9.95 -0.70
CA ARG A 95 -7.89 8.54 -0.37
C ARG A 95 -6.55 8.29 0.31
N VAL A 96 -5.75 9.34 0.54
CA VAL A 96 -4.45 9.23 1.21
C VAL A 96 -4.54 9.68 2.65
N ILE A 97 -4.08 8.84 3.54
CA ILE A 97 -4.04 9.07 5.00
C ILE A 97 -2.58 9.32 5.39
N PHE A 98 -2.25 10.56 5.73
CA PHE A 98 -0.94 10.96 6.19
C PHE A 98 -0.86 11.13 7.71
N ASP A 99 -1.99 11.45 8.36
CA ASP A 99 -2.07 11.74 9.77
C ASP A 99 -3.42 11.36 10.39
N VAL A 100 -3.59 11.66 11.67
CA VAL A 100 -4.80 11.33 12.44
C VAL A 100 -6.01 12.11 11.94
N GLU A 101 -5.86 13.33 11.46
CA GLU A 101 -6.94 14.14 10.91
C GLU A 101 -7.51 13.52 9.63
N ASP A 102 -6.63 13.05 8.74
CA ASP A 102 -7.06 12.31 7.55
C ASP A 102 -7.82 11.04 7.92
N LEU A 103 -7.35 10.31 8.96
CA LEU A 103 -8.02 9.12 9.44
C LEU A 103 -9.41 9.44 10.02
N LYS A 104 -9.53 10.50 10.81
CA LYS A 104 -10.83 10.93 11.35
C LYS A 104 -11.83 11.24 10.23
N ARG A 105 -11.41 11.99 9.22
CA ARG A 105 -12.23 12.30 8.04
C ARG A 105 -12.70 11.00 7.36
N LEU A 106 -11.80 10.05 7.11
CA LEU A 106 -12.14 8.76 6.52
C LEU A 106 -13.21 8.02 7.35
N LEU A 107 -13.03 7.98 8.67
CA LEU A 107 -13.97 7.30 9.56
C LEU A 107 -15.33 8.00 9.62
N GLU A 108 -15.36 9.33 9.54
CA GLU A 108 -16.60 10.11 9.45
C GLU A 108 -17.34 9.84 8.15
N ASP A 109 -16.65 9.86 7.02
CA ASP A 109 -17.19 9.53 5.70
C ASP A 109 -17.79 8.10 5.68
N ILE A 110 -17.10 7.13 6.30
CA ILE A 110 -17.58 5.74 6.40
C ILE A 110 -18.81 5.64 7.31
N ARG A 111 -18.79 6.34 8.44
CA ARG A 111 -19.96 6.40 9.34
C ARG A 111 -21.19 6.97 8.62
N ASP A 112 -20.99 7.91 7.70
CA ASP A 112 -22.03 8.50 6.88
C ASP A 112 -22.40 7.63 5.65
N GLY A 113 -21.87 6.41 5.59
CA GLY A 113 -22.21 5.39 4.60
C GLY A 113 -21.38 5.46 3.30
N GLN A 114 -20.34 6.30 3.25
CA GLN A 114 -19.45 6.34 2.07
C GLN A 114 -18.58 5.10 2.01
N ARG A 115 -18.37 4.63 0.78
CA ARG A 115 -17.45 3.53 0.47
C ARG A 115 -16.27 4.04 -0.33
N TYR A 116 -15.10 3.48 -0.02
CA TYR A 116 -13.86 3.79 -0.69
C TYR A 116 -13.37 2.58 -1.49
N GLU A 117 -13.01 2.80 -2.72
CA GLU A 117 -12.42 1.77 -3.55
C GLU A 117 -11.00 1.45 -3.09
N VAL A 118 -10.24 2.49 -2.77
CA VAL A 118 -8.84 2.38 -2.36
C VAL A 118 -8.53 3.38 -1.25
N VAL A 119 -7.77 2.98 -0.26
CA VAL A 119 -7.20 3.89 0.76
C VAL A 119 -5.72 3.58 0.92
N LEU A 120 -4.89 4.62 0.85
CA LEU A 120 -3.46 4.57 1.11
C LEU A 120 -3.16 5.11 2.51
N PHE A 121 -2.54 4.31 3.36
CA PHE A 121 -1.92 4.73 4.61
C PHE A 121 -0.41 4.93 4.38
N ASP A 122 0.03 6.19 4.32
CA ASP A 122 1.45 6.53 4.21
C ASP A 122 2.07 6.61 5.61
N ASP A 123 2.95 5.66 5.90
CA ASP A 123 3.53 5.46 7.23
C ASP A 123 2.48 5.31 8.35
N PRO A 124 1.90 4.10 8.51
CA PRO A 124 0.88 3.84 9.53
C PRO A 124 1.30 4.21 10.96
N SER A 125 2.61 4.40 11.22
CA SER A 125 3.09 4.88 12.52
C SER A 125 2.66 6.31 12.83
N ALA A 126 2.38 7.10 11.82
CA ALA A 126 1.89 8.48 11.99
C ALA A 126 0.46 8.54 12.56
N VAL A 127 -0.33 7.50 12.33
CA VAL A 127 -1.70 7.36 12.84
C VAL A 127 -1.81 6.36 14.01
N GLY A 128 -0.69 5.96 14.59
CA GLY A 128 -0.67 5.05 15.75
C GLY A 128 -0.75 3.55 15.39
N LEU A 129 -0.72 3.18 14.12
CA LEU A 129 -0.80 1.79 13.66
C LEU A 129 0.58 1.10 13.58
N SER A 130 1.54 1.49 14.43
CA SER A 130 2.89 0.94 14.42
C SER A 130 3.01 -0.35 15.24
N SER A 131 4.06 -1.15 14.94
CA SER A 131 4.37 -2.39 15.67
C SER A 131 4.94 -2.18 17.07
N THR A 132 5.17 -0.96 17.49
CA THR A 132 5.80 -0.65 18.79
C THR A 132 4.81 -0.90 19.93
N TRP A 133 4.71 -2.17 20.33
CA TRP A 133 4.06 -2.61 21.58
C TRP A 133 4.70 -2.00 22.83
N ASN A 134 5.80 -1.28 22.70
CA ASN A 134 6.43 -0.50 23.75
C ASN A 134 5.67 0.81 24.03
N MET A 135 4.36 0.82 23.76
CA MET A 135 3.48 1.88 24.23
C MET A 135 3.48 1.86 25.76
N ARG A 136 4.02 2.93 26.33
CA ARG A 136 4.28 3.03 27.78
C ARG A 136 3.00 3.21 28.58
N SER A 137 1.95 3.75 27.97
CA SER A 137 0.69 4.00 28.67
C SER A 137 -0.43 3.00 28.29
N SER A 138 -1.25 2.65 29.28
CA SER A 138 -2.45 1.84 29.07
C SER A 138 -3.47 2.54 28.15
N ALA A 139 -3.50 3.87 28.18
CA ALA A 139 -4.38 4.69 27.34
C ALA A 139 -4.02 4.62 25.85
N GLU A 140 -2.72 4.61 25.52
CA GLU A 140 -2.27 4.46 24.13
C GLU A 140 -2.57 3.06 23.59
N LYS A 141 -2.37 2.03 24.43
CA LYS A 141 -2.74 0.65 24.07
C LYS A 141 -4.23 0.51 23.80
N ARG A 142 -5.07 1.14 24.62
CA ARG A 142 -6.52 1.12 24.46
C ARG A 142 -6.94 1.82 23.16
N ARG A 143 -6.43 3.00 22.90
CA ARG A 143 -6.70 3.74 21.64
C ARG A 143 -6.29 2.93 20.40
N MET A 144 -5.16 2.23 20.47
CA MET A 144 -4.72 1.38 19.36
C MET A 144 -5.64 0.17 19.17
N LEU A 145 -6.10 -0.46 20.23
CA LEU A 145 -7.08 -1.55 20.14
C LEU A 145 -8.41 -1.04 19.54
N GLU A 146 -8.89 0.13 19.98
CA GLU A 146 -10.09 0.76 19.41
C GLU A 146 -9.93 1.08 17.92
N LEU A 147 -8.73 1.51 17.49
CA LEU A 147 -8.41 1.71 16.08
C LEU A 147 -8.37 0.39 15.30
N PHE A 148 -7.81 -0.68 15.89
CA PHE A 148 -7.80 -2.01 15.25
C PHE A 148 -9.21 -2.57 15.13
N ASP A 149 -10.02 -2.46 16.17
CA ASP A 149 -11.42 -2.89 16.13
C ASP A 149 -12.19 -2.10 15.08
N ALA A 150 -12.03 -0.77 15.04
CA ALA A 150 -12.62 0.05 13.97
C ALA A 150 -12.16 -0.41 12.58
N PHE A 151 -10.87 -0.77 12.42
CA PHE A 151 -10.33 -1.22 11.15
C PHE A 151 -10.93 -2.55 10.67
N VAL A 152 -11.28 -3.45 11.59
CA VAL A 152 -11.98 -4.70 11.25
C VAL A 152 -13.36 -4.43 10.63
N TYR A 153 -14.06 -3.40 11.10
CA TYR A 153 -15.35 -2.99 10.52
C TYR A 153 -15.21 -2.16 9.26
N VAL A 154 -14.17 -1.34 9.17
CA VAL A 154 -13.87 -0.47 8.02
C VAL A 154 -13.59 -1.26 6.75
N LYS A 155 -13.07 -2.50 6.86
CA LYS A 155 -12.83 -3.37 5.69
C LYS A 155 -14.07 -3.60 4.82
N ASP A 156 -15.27 -3.57 5.40
CA ASP A 156 -16.50 -3.73 4.65
C ASP A 156 -16.85 -2.50 3.79
N PHE A 157 -16.17 -1.37 4.04
CA PHE A 157 -16.33 -0.10 3.34
C PHE A 157 -15.15 0.29 2.45
N ILE A 158 -14.06 -0.50 2.47
CA ILE A 158 -12.86 -0.25 1.67
C ILE A 158 -12.49 -1.51 0.89
N SER A 159 -12.47 -1.42 -0.44
CA SER A 159 -12.16 -2.58 -1.29
C SER A 159 -10.66 -2.90 -1.34
N LEU A 160 -9.78 -1.89 -1.23
CA LEU A 160 -8.34 -2.07 -1.24
C LEU A 160 -7.67 -1.14 -0.23
N VAL A 161 -6.94 -1.72 0.72
CA VAL A 161 -6.08 -0.96 1.65
C VAL A 161 -4.61 -1.16 1.28
N ILE A 162 -3.90 -0.05 1.14
CA ILE A 162 -2.47 -0.03 0.84
C ILE A 162 -1.72 0.62 1.99
N PHE A 163 -0.71 -0.04 2.52
CA PHE A 163 0.20 0.51 3.53
C PHE A 163 1.58 0.73 2.92
N THR A 164 2.18 1.91 3.10
CA THR A 164 3.59 2.13 2.79
C THR A 164 4.41 2.20 4.06
N VAL A 165 5.46 1.40 4.15
CA VAL A 165 6.31 1.32 5.36
C VAL A 165 7.79 1.21 5.00
N PRO A 166 8.69 1.71 5.87
CA PRO A 166 10.12 1.53 5.65
C PRO A 166 10.56 0.06 5.74
N ARG A 167 9.97 -0.68 6.67
CA ARG A 167 10.27 -2.09 6.93
C ARG A 167 9.00 -2.83 7.33
N LEU A 168 8.87 -4.10 6.93
CA LEU A 168 7.74 -4.95 7.32
C LEU A 168 7.55 -5.06 8.85
N ILE A 169 8.64 -5.05 9.61
CA ILE A 169 8.61 -5.09 11.08
C ILE A 169 7.96 -3.83 11.67
N GLY A 170 7.98 -2.71 10.93
CA GLY A 170 7.34 -1.45 11.37
C GLY A 170 5.82 -1.48 11.39
N VAL A 171 5.20 -2.46 10.74
CA VAL A 171 3.74 -2.64 10.74
C VAL A 171 3.33 -3.52 11.92
N ALA A 172 2.23 -3.19 12.57
CA ALA A 172 1.66 -4.04 13.61
C ALA A 172 1.44 -5.46 13.07
N LYS A 173 1.67 -6.47 13.92
CA LYS A 173 1.57 -7.88 13.53
C LYS A 173 0.23 -8.18 12.86
N PHE A 174 -0.85 -7.64 13.41
CA PHE A 174 -2.19 -7.79 12.87
C PHE A 174 -2.25 -7.47 11.36
N PHE A 175 -1.81 -6.29 10.93
CA PHE A 175 -1.83 -5.92 9.50
C PHE A 175 -0.90 -6.78 8.64
N ARG A 176 0.23 -7.22 9.20
CA ARG A 176 1.12 -8.14 8.48
C ARG A 176 0.48 -9.51 8.27
N ASP A 177 -0.35 -9.95 9.22
CA ASP A 177 -0.97 -11.27 9.20
C ASP A 177 -2.19 -11.30 8.27
N ILE A 178 -2.90 -10.18 8.10
CA ILE A 178 -4.05 -10.10 7.19
C ILE A 178 -3.64 -9.77 5.75
N ALA A 179 -2.53 -9.05 5.53
CA ALA A 179 -2.10 -8.65 4.20
C ALA A 179 -1.73 -9.86 3.32
N THR A 180 -2.50 -10.02 2.25
CA THR A 180 -2.30 -11.08 1.26
C THR A 180 -1.11 -10.78 0.35
N TRP A 181 -0.86 -9.49 0.08
CA TRP A 181 0.16 -9.03 -0.83
C TRP A 181 1.23 -8.22 -0.12
N ARG A 182 2.49 -8.51 -0.44
CA ARG A 182 3.67 -7.77 0.00
C ARG A 182 4.45 -7.30 -1.21
N VAL A 183 4.73 -6.01 -1.25
CA VAL A 183 5.41 -5.37 -2.39
C VAL A 183 6.70 -4.73 -1.91
N GLN A 184 7.82 -5.23 -2.36
CA GLN A 184 9.13 -4.65 -2.08
C GLN A 184 9.50 -3.64 -3.16
N VAL A 185 9.74 -2.39 -2.76
CA VAL A 185 10.28 -1.35 -3.65
C VAL A 185 11.74 -1.11 -3.30
N LYS A 186 12.62 -1.40 -4.24
CA LYS A 186 14.07 -1.23 -4.09
C LYS A 186 14.54 0.13 -4.63
N LYS A 187 15.69 0.61 -4.14
CA LYS A 187 16.29 1.87 -4.62
C LYS A 187 16.71 1.84 -6.09
N ASP A 188 17.02 0.66 -6.63
CA ASP A 188 17.33 0.47 -8.04
C ASP A 188 16.10 0.48 -8.96
N GLY A 189 14.92 0.78 -8.41
CA GLY A 189 13.65 0.86 -9.11
C GLY A 189 12.91 -0.47 -9.26
N LYS A 190 13.51 -1.59 -8.84
CA LYS A 190 12.82 -2.88 -8.90
C LYS A 190 11.70 -2.97 -7.91
N VAL A 191 10.53 -3.40 -8.37
CA VAL A 191 9.34 -3.65 -7.57
C VAL A 191 9.02 -5.14 -7.65
N ILE A 192 8.93 -5.80 -6.51
CA ILE A 192 8.70 -7.24 -6.41
C ILE A 192 7.40 -7.46 -5.64
N PHE A 193 6.43 -8.06 -6.30
CA PHE A 193 5.16 -8.48 -5.69
C PHE A 193 5.28 -9.91 -5.20
N THR A 194 4.97 -10.09 -3.95
CA THR A 194 5.01 -11.37 -3.27
C THR A 194 3.63 -11.69 -2.73
N ARG A 195 3.11 -12.86 -3.06
CA ARG A 195 1.87 -13.36 -2.49
C ARG A 195 2.18 -14.22 -1.28
N ARG A 196 1.42 -14.00 -0.20
CA ARG A 196 1.46 -14.86 0.96
C ARG A 196 0.57 -16.07 0.72
N GLU A 197 1.13 -17.24 0.87
CA GLU A 197 0.44 -18.52 0.70
C GLU A 197 0.70 -19.42 1.90
N VAL A 198 -0.26 -20.29 2.19
CA VAL A 198 -0.08 -21.33 3.21
C VAL A 198 0.33 -22.61 2.49
N ALA A 199 1.57 -23.02 2.68
CA ALA A 199 2.10 -24.24 2.11
C ALA A 199 2.20 -25.34 3.19
N SER A 200 1.86 -26.57 2.82
CA SER A 200 2.11 -27.74 3.67
C SER A 200 3.57 -28.13 3.56
N THR A 201 4.24 -28.29 4.69
CA THR A 201 5.59 -28.87 4.73
C THR A 201 5.53 -30.40 4.53
N ARG A 202 6.67 -31.02 4.23
CA ARG A 202 6.79 -32.50 4.14
C ARG A 202 6.38 -33.21 5.43
N LEU A 203 6.36 -32.53 6.56
CA LEU A 203 5.95 -33.05 7.87
C LEU A 203 4.47 -32.78 8.18
N GLY A 204 3.68 -32.31 7.22
CA GLY A 204 2.25 -31.99 7.39
C GLY A 204 1.97 -30.70 8.18
N THR A 205 2.99 -29.95 8.58
CA THR A 205 2.79 -28.65 9.22
C THR A 205 2.50 -27.58 8.18
N LEU A 206 1.55 -26.70 8.47
CA LEU A 206 1.27 -25.53 7.63
C LEU A 206 2.28 -24.43 7.92
N LYS A 207 2.90 -23.91 6.87
CA LYS A 207 3.85 -22.80 6.95
C LYS A 207 3.43 -21.72 5.96
N GLU A 208 3.47 -20.47 6.42
CA GLU A 208 3.32 -19.33 5.53
C GLU A 208 4.59 -19.13 4.70
N VAL A 209 4.41 -18.99 3.42
CA VAL A 209 5.48 -18.79 2.44
C VAL A 209 5.15 -17.56 1.61
N ASP A 210 6.14 -16.68 1.48
CA ASP A 210 6.06 -15.53 0.60
C ASP A 210 6.63 -15.93 -0.79
N THR A 211 5.76 -16.04 -1.78
CA THR A 211 6.14 -16.43 -3.14
C THR A 211 6.16 -15.20 -4.05
N PRO A 212 7.30 -14.83 -4.64
CA PRO A 212 7.35 -13.78 -5.65
C PRO A 212 6.53 -14.17 -6.87
N VAL A 213 5.58 -13.31 -7.24
CA VAL A 213 4.61 -13.62 -8.32
C VAL A 213 4.72 -12.66 -9.49
N MET A 214 4.96 -11.36 -9.21
CA MET A 214 5.01 -10.33 -10.22
C MET A 214 6.19 -9.39 -9.98
N PHE A 215 6.68 -8.81 -11.06
CA PHE A 215 7.79 -7.85 -11.04
C PHE A 215 7.39 -6.61 -11.84
N TYR A 216 7.94 -5.46 -11.44
CA TYR A 216 7.79 -4.21 -12.17
C TYR A 216 9.04 -3.35 -11.98
N TYR A 217 9.19 -2.31 -12.80
CA TYR A 217 10.30 -1.39 -12.69
C TYR A 217 9.80 0.05 -12.67
N ILE A 218 10.30 0.83 -11.72
CA ILE A 218 10.02 2.27 -11.62
C ILE A 218 11.33 3.06 -11.71
N LYS A 219 11.29 4.21 -12.36
CA LYS A 219 12.43 5.10 -12.49
C LYS A 219 11.96 6.54 -12.33
N ASP A 220 12.55 7.25 -11.36
CA ASP A 220 12.27 8.68 -11.12
C ASP A 220 10.78 9.04 -11.00
N VAL A 221 10.00 8.14 -10.40
CA VAL A 221 8.56 8.34 -10.21
C VAL A 221 8.33 9.45 -9.20
N ARG A 222 7.60 10.48 -9.61
CA ARG A 222 7.28 11.64 -8.78
C ARG A 222 5.79 11.71 -8.55
N MET A 223 5.39 12.16 -7.37
CA MET A 223 4.00 12.50 -7.10
C MET A 223 3.71 13.96 -7.47
N PRO A 224 2.44 14.35 -7.68
CA PRO A 224 2.06 15.75 -7.88
C PRO A 224 2.56 16.65 -6.76
N ASN A 225 2.97 17.87 -7.11
CA ASN A 225 3.52 18.83 -6.16
C ASN A 225 2.53 19.16 -5.03
N GLU A 226 1.25 19.20 -5.32
CA GLU A 226 0.20 19.48 -4.33
C GLU A 226 0.22 18.41 -3.21
N ILE A 227 0.21 17.13 -3.58
CA ILE A 227 0.25 16.03 -2.61
C ILE A 227 1.61 15.99 -1.90
N TRP A 228 2.71 16.23 -2.64
CA TRP A 228 4.05 16.26 -2.07
C TRP A 228 4.20 17.33 -1.00
N ASN A 229 3.80 18.57 -1.31
CA ASN A 229 3.93 19.69 -0.38
C ASN A 229 3.11 19.45 0.89
N GLU A 230 1.87 19.03 0.75
CA GLU A 230 1.02 18.70 1.90
C GLU A 230 1.61 17.56 2.76
N MET A 231 2.08 16.48 2.14
CA MET A 231 2.74 15.39 2.84
C MET A 231 3.96 15.89 3.62
N MET A 232 4.78 16.73 3.01
CA MET A 232 5.99 17.25 3.65
C MET A 232 5.66 18.18 4.82
N ASP A 233 4.63 19.01 4.71
CA ASP A 233 4.20 19.90 5.79
C ASP A 233 3.61 19.09 6.96
N LYS A 234 2.82 18.06 6.70
CA LYS A 234 2.32 17.14 7.73
C LYS A 234 3.46 16.39 8.43
N ARG A 235 4.45 15.90 7.68
CA ARG A 235 5.63 15.24 8.26
C ARG A 235 6.45 16.17 9.14
N LYS A 236 6.67 17.43 8.72
CA LYS A 236 7.35 18.44 9.55
C LYS A 236 6.61 18.67 10.87
N ARG A 237 5.27 18.81 10.81
CA ARG A 237 4.43 18.99 12.01
C ARG A 237 4.56 17.80 12.95
N ILE A 238 4.38 16.58 12.48
CA ILE A 238 4.50 15.34 13.29
C ILE A 238 5.91 15.23 13.89
N THR A 239 6.94 15.59 13.14
CA THR A 239 8.32 15.57 13.64
C THR A 239 8.51 16.58 14.75
N ALA A 240 8.02 17.81 14.58
CA ALA A 240 8.09 18.87 15.61
C ALA A 240 7.36 18.46 16.90
N GLU A 241 6.17 17.87 16.80
CA GLU A 241 5.43 17.35 17.94
C GLU A 241 6.18 16.24 18.68
N LYS A 242 6.83 15.32 17.94
CA LYS A 242 7.65 14.26 18.54
C LYS A 242 8.88 14.81 19.26
N ILE A 243 9.54 15.83 18.70
CA ILE A 243 10.68 16.50 19.33
C ILE A 243 10.21 17.22 20.62
N ALA A 244 9.11 17.98 20.56
CA ALA A 244 8.57 18.68 21.72
C ALA A 244 8.23 17.73 22.89
N ARG A 245 7.66 16.55 22.59
CA ARG A 245 7.41 15.50 23.62
C ARG A 245 8.69 14.94 24.20
N PHE A 246 9.73 14.78 23.40
CA PHE A 246 11.03 14.34 23.88
C PHE A 246 11.65 15.35 24.84
N ASP A 247 11.56 16.65 24.50
CA ASP A 247 12.09 17.74 25.32
C ASP A 247 11.32 17.95 26.63
N SER A 248 9.99 17.65 26.65
CA SER A 248 9.15 17.73 27.85
C SER A 248 9.37 16.56 28.84
N GLY A 249 10.11 15.56 28.45
CA GLY A 249 10.33 14.36 29.30
C GLY A 249 9.12 13.42 29.38
N ASP A 250 8.08 13.66 28.57
CA ASP A 250 6.89 12.80 28.47
C ASP A 250 7.13 11.55 27.59
N VAL A 251 8.35 11.00 27.63
CA VAL A 251 8.79 9.84 26.85
C VAL A 251 8.76 8.57 27.67
#